data_a44c32aefb65cfb3b8b0d6bbd2f901ed
#
_entry.id   a44c32aefb65cfb3b8b0d6bbd2f901ed
#
_cell.length_a   1.000
_cell.length_b   1.000
_cell.length_c   1.000
_cell.angle_alpha   90.00
_cell.angle_beta   90.00
_cell.angle_gamma   90.00
#
_symmetry.space_group_name_H-M   'P 1'
#
loop_
_entity.id
_entity.type
_entity.pdbx_description
1 polymer ?
#
loop_
_entity_poly.entity_id
_entity_poly.type
_entity_poly.pdbx_seq_one_letter_code
_entity_poly.pdbx_strand_id
1 'polypeptide(L)'
;MKKILFFLILNCWTCEVIHAQTYVYDSQGNIVGGSHIIFSSKNEVKILDSATNNYYILDSSRIYITAYNKDGQKLWKTDPYKDSKIEEYRVTRPEIVNFNFITSHWCYGKEKSKKSIWINYNNTQAGYIDLNSGKFHFCGQD
;
A
#
# COMPACT_ATOMS: atom_id res chain seq x y z
N MET A 1 16.89 -67.55 -3.00
CA MET A 1 17.43 -66.24 -2.47
C MET A 1 16.77 -65.13 -3.25
N LYS A 2 15.75 -64.46 -2.69
CA LYS A 2 15.03 -63.34 -3.30
C LYS A 2 15.65 -62.04 -2.83
N LYS A 3 16.24 -61.26 -3.74
CA LYS A 3 16.75 -59.91 -3.45
C LYS A 3 15.58 -58.95 -3.44
N ILE A 4 15.28 -58.38 -2.27
CA ILE A 4 14.31 -57.29 -2.09
C ILE A 4 15.05 -56.00 -2.40
N LEU A 5 14.65 -55.36 -3.50
CA LEU A 5 15.15 -54.03 -3.90
C LEU A 5 14.33 -52.97 -3.13
N PHE A 6 14.97 -52.35 -2.18
CA PHE A 6 14.37 -51.24 -1.40
C PHE A 6 14.46 -49.98 -2.26
N PHE A 7 13.31 -49.55 -2.81
CA PHE A 7 13.19 -48.23 -3.46
C PHE A 7 13.03 -47.17 -2.36
N LEU A 8 14.09 -46.47 -2.08
CA LEU A 8 14.08 -45.26 -1.29
C LEU A 8 13.46 -44.14 -2.16
N ILE A 9 12.19 -43.87 -1.94
CA ILE A 9 11.53 -42.68 -2.49
C ILE A 9 12.03 -41.47 -1.67
N LEU A 10 13.02 -40.78 -2.25
CA LEU A 10 13.41 -39.46 -1.75
C LEU A 10 12.27 -38.49 -2.05
N ASN A 11 11.42 -38.24 -1.05
CA ASN A 11 10.52 -37.12 -1.09
C ASN A 11 11.38 -35.84 -0.99
N CYS A 12 11.71 -35.32 -2.16
CA CYS A 12 12.24 -33.95 -2.25
C CYS A 12 11.11 -33.00 -1.90
N TRP A 13 11.00 -32.64 -0.63
CA TRP A 13 10.21 -31.48 -0.23
C TRP A 13 10.84 -30.30 -0.93
N THR A 14 10.19 -29.81 -1.96
CA THR A 14 10.47 -28.50 -2.52
C THR A 14 10.20 -27.50 -1.41
N CYS A 15 11.25 -27.09 -0.73
CA CYS A 15 11.22 -25.93 0.15
C CYS A 15 10.88 -24.75 -0.76
N GLU A 16 9.61 -24.36 -0.82
CA GLU A 16 9.22 -23.10 -1.44
C GLU A 16 9.95 -22.02 -0.62
N VAL A 17 10.97 -21.47 -1.23
CA VAL A 17 11.68 -20.32 -0.68
C VAL A 17 10.67 -19.19 -0.72
N ILE A 18 10.08 -18.89 0.45
CA ILE A 18 9.29 -17.68 0.64
C ILE A 18 10.26 -16.52 0.39
N HIS A 19 10.18 -15.95 -0.79
CA HIS A 19 10.95 -14.76 -1.12
C HIS A 19 10.34 -13.63 -0.30
N ALA A 20 10.98 -13.31 0.83
CA ALA A 20 10.70 -12.06 1.51
C ALA A 20 10.92 -10.92 0.51
N GLN A 21 9.91 -10.09 0.32
CA GLN A 21 10.00 -8.95 -0.59
C GLN A 21 11.06 -8.00 -0.06
N THR A 22 12.20 -7.98 -0.72
CA THR A 22 13.31 -7.10 -0.35
C THR A 22 13.17 -5.82 -1.17
N TYR A 23 12.89 -4.71 -0.49
CA TYR A 23 12.95 -3.39 -1.09
C TYR A 23 14.37 -2.88 -1.05
N VAL A 24 14.85 -2.35 -2.16
CA VAL A 24 16.13 -1.66 -2.24
C VAL A 24 15.85 -0.17 -2.26
N TYR A 25 16.44 0.57 -1.32
CA TYR A 25 16.29 2.02 -1.18
C TYR A 25 17.56 2.72 -1.68
N ASP A 26 17.41 3.86 -2.33
CA ASP A 26 18.53 4.77 -2.60
C ASP A 26 18.92 5.58 -1.36
N SER A 27 19.96 6.41 -1.48
CA SER A 27 20.42 7.28 -0.37
C SER A 27 19.42 8.37 0.03
N GLN A 28 18.35 8.55 -0.73
CA GLN A 28 17.27 9.50 -0.48
C GLN A 28 16.01 8.77 0.05
N GLY A 29 16.10 7.44 0.27
CA GLY A 29 15.01 6.63 0.75
C GLY A 29 13.94 6.26 -0.31
N ASN A 30 14.26 6.42 -1.59
CA ASN A 30 13.37 5.96 -2.65
C ASN A 30 13.55 4.46 -2.89
N ILE A 31 12.47 3.75 -3.16
CA ILE A 31 12.55 2.34 -3.55
C ILE A 31 13.11 2.27 -4.97
N VAL A 32 14.29 1.69 -5.12
CA VAL A 32 14.97 1.50 -6.42
C VAL A 32 14.90 0.06 -6.92
N GLY A 33 14.33 -0.85 -6.13
CA GLY A 33 14.11 -2.25 -6.53
C GLY A 33 13.10 -2.96 -5.63
N GLY A 34 12.44 -3.96 -6.17
CA GLY A 34 11.41 -4.76 -5.49
C GLY A 34 10.38 -5.31 -6.48
N SER A 35 9.59 -6.29 -6.06
CA SER A 35 8.62 -6.99 -6.93
C SER A 35 7.25 -6.30 -7.02
N HIS A 36 7.06 -5.13 -6.44
CA HIS A 36 5.81 -4.39 -6.52
C HIS A 36 5.86 -3.24 -7.52
N ILE A 37 4.70 -2.98 -8.14
CA ILE A 37 4.50 -1.89 -9.08
C ILE A 37 4.76 -0.57 -8.35
N ILE A 38 5.97 -0.10 -8.48
CA ILE A 38 6.31 1.27 -8.13
C ILE A 38 5.78 2.11 -9.28
N PHE A 39 5.01 3.14 -8.98
CA PHE A 39 4.62 4.08 -9.99
C PHE A 39 5.89 4.69 -10.60
N SER A 40 6.30 4.18 -11.75
CA SER A 40 7.53 4.60 -12.44
C SER A 40 7.45 6.03 -13.00
N SER A 41 6.26 6.64 -12.98
CA SER A 41 6.04 8.03 -13.41
C SER A 41 5.48 8.86 -12.26
N LYS A 42 6.02 10.06 -12.05
CA LYS A 42 5.48 11.07 -11.12
C LYS A 42 4.25 11.78 -11.70
N ASN A 43 3.35 11.04 -12.34
CA ASN A 43 2.08 11.56 -12.83
C ASN A 43 1.02 11.48 -11.74
N GLU A 44 0.02 12.33 -11.83
CA GLU A 44 -1.16 12.21 -10.98
C GLU A 44 -1.83 10.86 -11.17
N VAL A 45 -2.33 10.27 -10.07
CA VAL A 45 -3.10 9.03 -10.09
C VAL A 45 -4.52 9.32 -9.66
N LYS A 46 -5.47 9.02 -10.53
CA LYS A 46 -6.90 9.18 -10.25
C LYS A 46 -7.56 7.83 -10.06
N ILE A 47 -8.32 7.68 -8.97
CA ILE A 47 -9.19 6.52 -8.73
C ILE A 47 -10.65 7.00 -8.60
N LEU A 48 -11.59 6.23 -9.14
CA LEU A 48 -13.03 6.55 -9.17
C LEU A 48 -13.80 5.57 -8.28
N ASP A 49 -14.60 6.09 -7.38
CA ASP A 49 -15.58 5.30 -6.64
C ASP A 49 -16.86 5.14 -7.46
N SER A 50 -17.05 3.98 -8.05
CA SER A 50 -18.23 3.69 -8.90
C SER A 50 -19.57 3.74 -8.16
N ALA A 51 -19.58 3.63 -6.83
CA ALA A 51 -20.82 3.68 -6.04
C ALA A 51 -21.32 5.11 -5.83
N THR A 52 -20.43 6.07 -5.69
CA THR A 52 -20.77 7.49 -5.42
C THR A 52 -20.44 8.41 -6.58
N ASN A 53 -19.66 7.93 -7.56
CA ASN A 53 -19.01 8.72 -8.61
C ASN A 53 -18.05 9.81 -8.06
N ASN A 54 -17.68 9.74 -6.80
CA ASN A 54 -16.61 10.55 -6.27
C ASN A 54 -15.26 10.06 -6.80
N TYR A 55 -14.30 10.95 -6.94
CA TYR A 55 -12.98 10.57 -7.38
C TYR A 55 -11.90 11.19 -6.48
N TYR A 56 -10.78 10.51 -6.45
CA TYR A 56 -9.67 10.84 -5.58
C TYR A 56 -8.41 10.93 -6.42
N ILE A 57 -7.63 11.97 -6.19
CA ILE A 57 -6.40 12.26 -6.93
C ILE A 57 -5.22 12.26 -5.95
N LEU A 58 -4.25 11.40 -6.21
CA LEU A 58 -2.92 11.50 -5.66
C LEU A 58 -2.09 12.37 -6.59
N ASP A 59 -1.54 13.45 -6.09
CA ASP A 59 -0.78 14.40 -6.89
C ASP A 59 0.57 13.86 -7.39
N SER A 60 1.20 14.56 -8.30
CA SER A 60 2.50 14.18 -8.87
C SER A 60 3.65 14.18 -7.85
N SER A 61 3.52 14.91 -6.75
CA SER A 61 4.50 14.87 -5.65
C SER A 61 4.40 13.62 -4.79
N ARG A 62 3.33 12.82 -4.95
CA ARG A 62 3.04 11.62 -4.13
C ARG A 62 2.82 11.89 -2.65
N ILE A 63 2.37 13.10 -2.32
CA ILE A 63 2.22 13.57 -0.95
C ILE A 63 0.77 13.87 -0.62
N TYR A 64 0.07 14.59 -1.50
CA TYR A 64 -1.28 15.07 -1.25
C TYR A 64 -2.33 14.23 -1.97
N ILE A 65 -3.40 13.96 -1.24
CA ILE A 65 -4.60 13.32 -1.81
C ILE A 65 -5.75 14.32 -1.72
N THR A 66 -6.46 14.50 -2.84
CA THR A 66 -7.63 15.37 -2.92
C THR A 66 -8.83 14.56 -3.37
N ALA A 67 -9.94 14.70 -2.66
CA ALA A 67 -11.23 14.13 -3.03
C ALA A 67 -12.13 15.15 -3.70
N TYR A 68 -12.87 14.70 -4.68
CA TYR A 68 -13.88 15.49 -5.40
C TYR A 68 -15.16 14.68 -5.49
N ASN A 69 -16.30 15.39 -5.49
CA ASN A 69 -17.57 14.78 -5.83
C ASN A 69 -17.70 14.63 -7.37
N LYS A 70 -18.80 14.02 -7.80
CA LYS A 70 -19.13 13.81 -9.22
C LYS A 70 -19.18 15.11 -10.04
N ASP A 71 -19.48 16.25 -9.40
CA ASP A 71 -19.61 17.56 -10.04
C ASP A 71 -18.28 18.34 -10.05
N GLY A 72 -17.20 17.73 -9.59
CA GLY A 72 -15.87 18.33 -9.55
C GLY A 72 -15.63 19.27 -8.36
N GLN A 73 -16.53 19.33 -7.40
CA GLN A 73 -16.33 20.12 -6.19
C GLN A 73 -15.40 19.38 -5.24
N LYS A 74 -14.41 20.09 -4.72
CA LYS A 74 -13.46 19.54 -3.75
C LYS A 74 -14.18 19.24 -2.43
N LEU A 75 -14.08 18.00 -1.97
CA LEU A 75 -14.61 17.54 -0.69
C LEU A 75 -13.58 17.75 0.42
N TRP A 76 -12.36 17.27 0.23
CA TRP A 76 -11.25 17.44 1.16
C TRP A 76 -9.91 17.32 0.44
N LYS A 77 -8.85 17.77 1.12
CA LYS A 77 -7.45 17.54 0.74
C LYS A 77 -6.68 17.21 2.00
N THR A 78 -5.81 16.22 1.95
CA THR A 78 -4.98 15.79 3.08
C THR A 78 -3.54 15.57 2.65
N ASP A 79 -2.64 15.76 3.59
CA ASP A 79 -1.30 15.22 3.64
C ASP A 79 -1.32 14.11 4.70
N PRO A 80 -1.55 12.85 4.33
CA PRO A 80 -1.85 11.82 5.32
C PRO A 80 -0.73 11.62 6.34
N TYR A 81 0.53 11.80 5.92
CA TYR A 81 1.69 11.65 6.77
C TYR A 81 1.76 12.76 7.83
N LYS A 82 1.71 14.02 7.39
CA LYS A 82 1.86 15.19 8.25
C LYS A 82 0.64 15.42 9.13
N ASP A 83 -0.56 15.33 8.56
CA ASP A 83 -1.82 15.60 9.25
C ASP A 83 -2.08 14.60 10.38
N SER A 84 -1.56 13.37 10.23
CA SER A 84 -1.67 12.30 11.24
C SER A 84 -0.49 12.23 12.20
N LYS A 85 0.51 13.09 12.04
CA LYS A 85 1.71 13.16 12.92
C LYS A 85 2.39 11.81 13.06
N ILE A 86 2.55 11.09 11.94
CA ILE A 86 3.25 9.80 11.92
C ILE A 86 4.73 10.06 12.25
N GLU A 87 5.30 9.22 13.11
CA GLU A 87 6.70 9.28 13.43
C GLU A 87 7.59 8.98 12.22
N GLU A 88 8.71 9.69 12.13
CA GLU A 88 9.68 9.45 11.07
C GLU A 88 10.24 8.03 11.16
N TYR A 89 10.27 7.36 10.01
CA TYR A 89 10.81 6.03 9.88
C TYR A 89 11.54 5.90 8.53
N ARG A 90 12.84 5.67 8.57
CA ARG A 90 13.76 5.54 7.41
C ARG A 90 13.84 6.76 6.50
N VAL A 91 12.74 7.49 6.31
CA VAL A 91 12.64 8.63 5.39
C VAL A 91 11.88 9.76 6.08
N THR A 92 12.45 10.97 6.08
CA THR A 92 11.83 12.16 6.72
C THR A 92 10.52 12.57 6.05
N ARG A 93 10.45 12.44 4.73
CA ARG A 93 9.25 12.80 3.95
C ARG A 93 8.93 11.70 2.95
N PRO A 94 8.24 10.65 3.38
CA PRO A 94 7.95 9.52 2.51
C PRO A 94 6.91 9.88 1.44
N GLU A 95 7.09 9.26 0.26
CA GLU A 95 6.16 9.34 -0.87
C GLU A 95 5.19 8.16 -0.86
N ILE A 96 3.95 8.40 -1.27
CA ILE A 96 2.94 7.35 -1.44
C ILE A 96 3.26 6.55 -2.71
N VAL A 97 3.50 5.25 -2.56
CA VAL A 97 3.84 4.33 -3.66
C VAL A 97 2.72 3.37 -4.03
N ASN A 98 1.69 3.26 -3.17
CA ASN A 98 0.48 2.50 -3.46
C ASN A 98 -0.74 3.34 -3.09
N PHE A 99 -1.77 3.35 -3.96
CA PHE A 99 -2.97 4.16 -3.81
C PHE A 99 -4.15 3.44 -4.47
N ASN A 100 -4.93 2.69 -3.68
CA ASN A 100 -6.01 1.84 -4.17
C ASN A 100 -7.18 1.78 -3.21
N PHE A 101 -8.39 1.47 -3.72
CA PHE A 101 -9.51 1.13 -2.85
C PHE A 101 -9.31 -0.23 -2.17
N ILE A 102 -9.79 -0.30 -0.95
CA ILE A 102 -9.84 -1.51 -0.14
C ILE A 102 -11.16 -1.56 0.63
N THR A 103 -11.72 -2.75 0.82
CA THR A 103 -12.97 -2.98 1.57
C THR A 103 -12.76 -3.73 2.87
N SER A 104 -11.59 -4.32 3.05
CA SER A 104 -11.27 -5.13 4.24
C SER A 104 -9.78 -5.13 4.49
N HIS A 105 -9.38 -4.85 5.72
CA HIS A 105 -8.00 -4.96 6.16
C HIS A 105 -7.94 -5.30 7.65
N TRP A 106 -6.88 -5.99 8.08
CA TRP A 106 -6.69 -6.41 9.48
C TRP A 106 -6.72 -5.25 10.47
N CYS A 107 -6.26 -4.06 10.08
CA CYS A 107 -6.20 -2.90 10.96
C CYS A 107 -7.53 -2.12 11.10
N TYR A 108 -8.58 -2.50 10.39
CA TYR A 108 -9.91 -1.87 10.54
C TYR A 108 -10.60 -2.23 11.86
N GLY A 109 -10.06 -3.15 12.64
CA GLY A 109 -10.70 -3.59 13.88
C GLY A 109 -12.12 -4.13 13.64
N LYS A 110 -13.12 -3.54 14.31
CA LYS A 110 -14.53 -3.94 14.19
C LYS A 110 -15.21 -3.43 12.90
N GLU A 111 -14.65 -2.44 12.22
CA GLU A 111 -15.22 -1.83 10.99
C GLU A 111 -14.75 -2.53 9.71
N LYS A 112 -14.73 -3.86 9.71
CA LYS A 112 -14.07 -4.70 8.70
C LYS A 112 -14.55 -4.57 7.25
N SER A 113 -15.66 -3.89 6.98
CA SER A 113 -16.27 -3.85 5.64
C SER A 113 -16.43 -2.45 5.05
N LYS A 114 -15.82 -1.44 5.67
CA LYS A 114 -15.92 -0.07 5.18
C LYS A 114 -14.94 0.16 4.02
N LYS A 115 -15.45 0.58 2.87
CA LYS A 115 -14.60 0.98 1.74
C LYS A 115 -13.74 2.16 2.13
N SER A 116 -12.45 2.08 1.86
CA SER A 116 -11.44 3.10 2.19
C SER A 116 -10.37 3.12 1.10
N ILE A 117 -9.48 4.10 1.14
CA ILE A 117 -8.30 4.12 0.30
C ILE A 117 -7.13 3.58 1.10
N TRP A 118 -6.51 2.52 0.62
CA TRP A 118 -5.26 2.00 1.17
C TRP A 118 -4.08 2.72 0.56
N ILE A 119 -3.11 3.11 1.40
CA ILE A 119 -1.85 3.68 0.96
C ILE A 119 -0.66 2.97 1.61
N ASN A 120 0.40 2.82 0.83
CA ASN A 120 1.72 2.47 1.33
C ASN A 120 2.67 3.60 0.99
N TYR A 121 3.59 3.88 1.89
CA TYR A 121 4.70 4.78 1.68
C TYR A 121 5.97 4.02 1.25
N ASN A 122 6.89 4.71 0.62
CA ASN A 122 8.19 4.17 0.21
C ASN A 122 9.10 3.77 1.38
N ASN A 123 8.74 4.13 2.61
CA ASN A 123 9.43 3.74 3.84
C ASN A 123 8.77 2.54 4.54
N THR A 124 7.88 1.81 3.88
CA THR A 124 7.10 0.66 4.36
C THR A 124 5.97 0.97 5.33
N GLN A 125 5.83 2.21 5.78
CA GLN A 125 4.66 2.62 6.56
C GLN A 125 3.38 2.54 5.73
N ALA A 126 2.28 2.09 6.35
CA ALA A 126 1.03 1.86 5.64
C ALA A 126 -0.21 2.19 6.48
N GLY A 127 -1.32 2.40 5.79
CA GLY A 127 -2.60 2.63 6.44
C GLY A 127 -3.73 2.93 5.44
N TYR A 128 -4.84 3.36 5.97
CA TYR A 128 -6.01 3.67 5.13
C TYR A 128 -6.57 5.08 5.39
N ILE A 129 -7.23 5.62 4.40
CA ILE A 129 -7.90 6.93 4.43
C ILE A 129 -9.41 6.72 4.40
N ASP A 130 -10.10 7.33 5.34
CA ASP A 130 -11.56 7.40 5.36
C ASP A 130 -12.06 8.27 4.21
N LEU A 131 -12.95 7.73 3.37
CA LEU A 131 -13.41 8.40 2.15
C LEU A 131 -14.20 9.68 2.42
N ASN A 132 -14.87 9.78 3.56
CA ASN A 132 -15.73 10.92 3.88
C ASN A 132 -14.93 12.09 4.46
N SER A 133 -13.97 11.80 5.31
CA SER A 133 -13.25 12.81 6.08
C SER A 133 -11.85 13.12 5.58
N GLY A 134 -11.26 12.23 4.76
CA GLY A 134 -9.85 12.31 4.37
C GLY A 134 -8.88 11.96 5.50
N LYS A 135 -9.39 11.53 6.66
CA LYS A 135 -8.55 11.19 7.80
C LYS A 135 -7.79 9.91 7.53
N PHE A 136 -6.48 9.94 7.76
CA PHE A 136 -5.62 8.77 7.67
C PHE A 136 -5.60 8.00 9.00
N HIS A 137 -5.58 6.68 8.91
CA HIS A 137 -5.42 5.75 10.00
C HIS A 137 -4.20 4.88 9.76
N PHE A 138 -3.17 5.09 10.56
CA PHE A 138 -1.93 4.34 10.49
C PHE A 138 -2.16 2.88 10.92
N CYS A 139 -1.62 1.94 10.17
CA CYS A 139 -1.79 0.50 10.42
C CYS A 139 -0.50 -0.20 10.84
N GLY A 140 0.65 0.38 10.54
CA GLY A 140 1.93 -0.20 10.91
C GLY A 140 3.03 0.06 9.89
N GLN A 141 4.17 -0.56 10.16
CA GLN A 141 5.39 -0.52 9.34
C GLN A 141 6.14 -1.84 9.48
N ASP A 142 6.95 -2.19 8.47
CA ASP A 142 7.83 -3.37 8.47
C ASP A 142 9.26 -3.01 8.89
#